data_b70b53b076f3f03a2709e38a1d516b51
#
_entry.id   b70b53b076f3f03a2709e38a1d516b51
#
_cell.length_a   1.000
_cell.length_b   1.000
_cell.length_c   1.000
_cell.angle_alpha   90.00
_cell.angle_beta   90.00
_cell.angle_gamma   90.00
#
_symmetry.space_group_name_H-M   'P 1'
#
loop_
_entity.id
_entity.type
_entity.pdbx_description
1 polymer ?
#
loop_
_entity_poly.entity_id
_entity_poly.type
_entity_poly.pdbx_seq_one_letter_code
_entity_poly.pdbx_strand_id
1 'polypeptide(L)'
;MLTIQEFCFNAFQENTYILYNEHKEAIIIDPGCYTRMEQKMLTDFISTQQLTPTLLLNTHCHLDHVFGNNFISTTYQLAAHFHPNEQIVLDRLPEAAAKWGVATEPYIGPVQYIQQNEIISFGKDSFKVLLTPG
;
A
#
# COMPACT_ATOMS: atom_id res chain seq x y z
N MET A 1 -1.53 -19.43 -9.40
CA MET A 1 -2.83 -18.95 -8.87
C MET A 1 -2.61 -17.79 -7.93
N LEU A 2 -3.43 -16.78 -8.01
CA LEU A 2 -3.35 -15.64 -7.10
C LEU A 2 -4.32 -15.81 -5.95
N THR A 3 -3.84 -15.49 -4.75
CA THR A 3 -4.67 -15.43 -3.55
C THR A 3 -4.71 -13.99 -3.06
N ILE A 4 -5.88 -13.55 -2.59
CA ILE A 4 -6.10 -12.22 -2.07
C ILE A 4 -6.48 -12.33 -0.60
N GLN A 5 -5.72 -11.64 0.26
CA GLN A 5 -6.07 -11.47 1.67
C GLN A 5 -6.44 -10.03 1.91
N GLU A 6 -7.60 -9.81 2.51
CA GLU A 6 -8.13 -8.49 2.83
C GLU A 6 -8.02 -8.21 4.32
N PHE A 7 -7.67 -6.96 4.66
CA PHE A 7 -7.67 -6.44 6.03
C PHE A 7 -8.49 -5.15 6.06
N CYS A 8 -9.19 -4.93 7.15
CA CYS A 8 -9.88 -3.67 7.42
C CYS A 8 -9.11 -2.93 8.52
N PHE A 9 -8.53 -1.80 8.20
CA PHE A 9 -7.65 -1.06 9.10
C PHE A 9 -8.12 0.37 9.33
N ASN A 10 -7.61 0.95 10.40
CA ASN A 10 -7.80 2.32 10.88
C ASN A 10 -9.26 2.72 11.12
N ALA A 11 -9.46 3.95 11.59
CA ALA A 11 -10.78 4.46 11.97
C ALA A 11 -11.71 4.70 10.78
N PHE A 12 -11.15 4.77 9.57
CA PHE A 12 -11.93 4.95 8.33
C PHE A 12 -12.40 3.63 7.74
N GLN A 13 -12.08 2.49 8.38
CA GLN A 13 -12.45 1.16 7.89
C GLN A 13 -11.94 0.92 6.46
N GLU A 14 -10.69 1.29 6.23
CA GLU A 14 -10.03 1.16 4.93
C GLU A 14 -9.69 -0.30 4.65
N ASN A 15 -9.76 -0.71 3.39
CA ASN A 15 -9.41 -2.05 2.96
C ASN A 15 -7.97 -2.09 2.45
N THR A 16 -7.15 -2.88 3.11
CA THR A 16 -5.78 -3.20 2.72
C THR A 16 -5.75 -4.59 2.12
N TYR A 17 -5.02 -4.78 1.03
CA TYR A 17 -4.95 -6.08 0.35
C TYR A 17 -3.53 -6.58 0.27
N ILE A 18 -3.36 -7.90 0.45
CA ILE A 18 -2.14 -8.61 0.06
C ILE A 18 -2.52 -9.59 -1.04
N LEU A 19 -1.91 -9.41 -2.22
CA LEU A 19 -1.97 -10.36 -3.31
C LEU A 19 -0.73 -11.23 -3.26
N TYR A 20 -0.88 -12.55 -3.33
CA TYR A 20 0.28 -13.41 -3.38
C TYR A 20 0.05 -14.64 -4.27
N ASN A 21 1.16 -15.19 -4.75
CA ASN A 21 1.16 -16.33 -5.66
C ASN A 21 1.71 -17.58 -4.99
N GLU A 22 1.75 -18.68 -5.73
CA GLU A 22 2.26 -19.96 -5.26
C GLU A 22 3.76 -19.95 -4.96
N HIS A 23 4.50 -18.99 -5.52
CA HIS A 23 5.92 -18.80 -5.26
C HIS A 23 6.19 -17.93 -4.03
N LYS A 24 5.13 -17.58 -3.29
CA LYS A 24 5.21 -16.77 -2.08
C LYS A 24 5.64 -15.32 -2.31
N GLU A 25 5.59 -14.84 -3.54
CA GLU A 25 5.75 -13.43 -3.84
C GLU A 25 4.46 -12.68 -3.50
N ALA A 26 4.57 -11.50 -2.94
CA ALA A 26 3.42 -10.74 -2.46
C ALA A 26 3.47 -9.27 -2.90
N ILE A 27 2.29 -8.73 -3.21
CA ILE A 27 2.07 -7.30 -3.44
C ILE A 27 1.21 -6.80 -2.30
N ILE A 28 1.64 -5.70 -1.68
CA ILE A 28 0.87 -5.01 -0.64
C ILE A 28 0.21 -3.80 -1.27
N ILE A 29 -1.12 -3.70 -1.15
CA ILE A 29 -1.92 -2.64 -1.77
C ILE A 29 -2.62 -1.84 -0.67
N ASP A 30 -2.42 -0.52 -0.68
CA ASP A 30 -3.04 0.43 0.22
C ASP A 30 -2.88 0.05 1.70
N PRO A 31 -1.64 -0.04 2.22
CA PRO A 31 -1.43 -0.42 3.62
C PRO A 31 -1.90 0.67 4.56
N GLY A 32 -3.13 0.55 5.02
CA GLY A 32 -3.76 1.49 5.94
C GLY A 32 -3.49 1.18 7.41
N CYS A 33 -2.55 0.30 7.72
CA CYS A 33 -2.21 -0.07 9.09
C CYS A 33 -1.63 1.13 9.84
N TYR A 34 -2.42 1.64 10.77
CA TYR A 34 -2.11 2.85 11.53
C TYR A 34 -1.51 2.56 12.90
N THR A 35 -2.15 1.65 13.66
CA THR A 35 -1.69 1.29 15.00
C THR A 35 -0.62 0.20 14.93
N ARG A 36 0.13 0.06 16.04
CA ARG A 36 1.10 -1.04 16.15
C ARG A 36 0.44 -2.40 16.04
N MET A 37 -0.77 -2.54 16.56
CA MET A 37 -1.53 -3.79 16.46
C MET A 37 -1.86 -4.11 15.01
N GLU A 38 -2.30 -3.11 14.24
CA GLU A 38 -2.60 -3.28 12.82
C GLU A 38 -1.34 -3.62 12.03
N GLN A 39 -0.24 -2.93 12.30
CA GLN A 39 1.05 -3.23 11.70
C GLN A 39 1.46 -4.68 11.98
N LYS A 40 1.30 -5.12 13.23
CA LYS A 40 1.62 -6.48 13.63
C LYS A 40 0.73 -7.51 12.92
N MET A 41 -0.56 -7.23 12.79
CA MET A 41 -1.47 -8.12 12.06
C MET A 41 -0.99 -8.36 10.63
N LEU A 42 -0.57 -7.31 9.95
CA LEU A 42 -0.09 -7.39 8.57
C LEU A 42 1.22 -8.17 8.48
N THR A 43 2.20 -7.83 9.32
CA THR A 43 3.50 -8.51 9.31
C THR A 43 3.41 -9.95 9.79
N ASP A 44 2.54 -10.26 10.75
CA ASP A 44 2.33 -11.64 11.22
C ASP A 44 1.73 -12.50 10.10
N PHE A 45 0.79 -11.97 9.33
CA PHE A 45 0.24 -12.69 8.18
C PHE A 45 1.33 -12.98 7.15
N ILE A 46 2.13 -11.99 6.81
CA ILE A 46 3.24 -12.13 5.85
C ILE A 46 4.23 -13.20 6.32
N SER A 47 4.59 -13.15 7.60
CA SER A 47 5.54 -14.10 8.21
C SER A 47 4.95 -15.51 8.28
N THR A 48 3.72 -15.64 8.76
CA THR A 48 3.05 -16.95 8.92
C THR A 48 2.88 -17.65 7.58
N GLN A 49 2.53 -16.90 6.53
CA GLN A 49 2.38 -17.43 5.18
C GLN A 49 3.72 -17.55 4.45
N GLN A 50 4.82 -17.12 5.07
CA GLN A 50 6.16 -17.15 4.48
C GLN A 50 6.24 -16.38 3.16
N LEU A 51 5.58 -15.22 3.12
CA LEU A 51 5.54 -14.38 1.92
C LEU A 51 6.77 -13.48 1.83
N THR A 52 7.16 -13.17 0.60
CA THR A 52 8.19 -12.17 0.29
C THR A 52 7.51 -10.99 -0.42
N PRO A 53 7.28 -9.88 0.29
CA PRO A 53 6.75 -8.68 -0.36
C PRO A 53 7.74 -8.14 -1.40
N THR A 54 7.25 -7.91 -2.61
CA THR A 54 8.06 -7.43 -3.73
C THR A 54 7.59 -6.08 -4.26
N LEU A 55 6.38 -5.65 -3.89
CA LEU A 55 5.80 -4.43 -4.43
C LEU A 55 4.85 -3.80 -3.42
N LEU A 56 4.94 -2.48 -3.27
CA LEU A 56 4.00 -1.66 -2.50
C LEU A 56 3.27 -0.75 -3.48
N LEU A 57 1.94 -0.92 -3.57
CA LEU A 57 1.10 -0.14 -4.47
C LEU A 57 0.09 0.68 -3.67
N ASN A 58 -0.16 1.90 -4.12
CA ASN A 58 -1.30 2.69 -3.68
C ASN A 58 -2.25 2.89 -4.85
N THR A 59 -3.52 2.61 -4.65
CA THR A 59 -4.56 2.92 -5.63
C THR A 59 -4.74 4.43 -5.74
N HIS A 60 -4.67 5.09 -4.60
CA HIS A 60 -4.64 6.55 -4.47
C HIS A 60 -4.01 6.89 -3.11
N CYS A 61 -3.69 8.16 -2.89
CA CYS A 61 -2.92 8.57 -1.70
C CYS A 61 -3.77 9.32 -0.67
N HIS A 62 -5.07 9.02 -0.54
CA HIS A 62 -5.84 9.49 0.59
C HIS A 62 -5.24 8.96 1.90
N LEU A 63 -5.42 9.73 2.96
CA LEU A 63 -4.79 9.54 4.26
C LEU A 63 -4.89 8.09 4.76
N ASP A 64 -6.10 7.52 4.73
CA ASP A 64 -6.38 6.19 5.25
C ASP A 64 -5.72 5.06 4.45
N HIS A 65 -5.39 5.30 3.18
CA HIS A 65 -4.75 4.30 2.30
C HIS A 65 -3.23 4.30 2.40
N VAL A 66 -2.65 5.32 3.02
CA VAL A 66 -1.18 5.48 3.07
C VAL A 66 -0.61 5.53 4.48
N PHE A 67 -1.42 5.35 5.51
CA PHE A 67 -0.95 5.37 6.90
C PHE A 67 0.23 4.44 7.15
N GLY A 68 0.26 3.29 6.50
CA GLY A 68 1.29 2.29 6.68
C GLY A 68 2.44 2.37 5.67
N ASN A 69 2.43 3.33 4.75
CA ASN A 69 3.45 3.40 3.70
C ASN A 69 4.87 3.46 4.26
N ASN A 70 5.14 4.33 5.23
CA ASN A 70 6.47 4.42 5.84
C ASN A 70 6.87 3.10 6.51
N PHE A 71 5.95 2.49 7.22
CA PHE A 71 6.19 1.22 7.91
C PHE A 71 6.54 0.11 6.92
N ILE A 72 5.75 -0.05 5.86
CA ILE A 72 5.96 -1.08 4.85
C ILE A 72 7.24 -0.80 4.04
N SER A 73 7.43 0.45 3.63
CA SER A 73 8.64 0.85 2.90
C SER A 73 9.91 0.53 3.68
N THR A 74 9.92 0.85 4.97
CA THR A 74 11.07 0.61 5.84
C THR A 74 11.25 -0.87 6.14
N THR A 75 10.16 -1.58 6.46
CA THR A 75 10.23 -2.99 6.88
C THR A 75 10.68 -3.90 5.74
N TYR A 76 10.18 -3.67 4.53
CA TYR A 76 10.45 -4.54 3.38
C TYR A 76 11.31 -3.91 2.30
N GLN A 77 11.78 -2.68 2.52
CA GLN A 77 12.65 -1.94 1.60
C GLN A 77 12.03 -1.80 0.22
N LEU A 78 10.78 -1.31 0.19
CA LEU A 78 10.01 -1.14 -1.04
C LEU A 78 9.73 0.34 -1.29
N ALA A 79 9.78 0.76 -2.56
CA ALA A 79 9.28 2.05 -2.97
C ALA A 79 7.75 2.03 -3.03
N ALA A 80 7.11 3.13 -2.70
CA ALA A 80 5.68 3.30 -2.93
C ALA A 80 5.42 3.57 -4.41
N HIS A 81 4.50 2.81 -5.01
CA HIS A 81 4.15 2.93 -6.42
C HIS A 81 2.74 3.47 -6.54
N PHE A 82 2.57 4.58 -7.26
CA PHE A 82 1.26 5.19 -7.52
C PHE A 82 1.33 6.08 -8.76
N HIS A 83 0.17 6.49 -9.26
CA HIS A 83 0.10 7.38 -10.41
C HIS A 83 0.66 8.76 -10.04
N PRO A 84 1.40 9.43 -10.94
CA PRO A 84 2.02 10.73 -10.62
C PRO A 84 1.02 11.81 -10.17
N ASN A 85 -0.25 11.73 -10.60
CA ASN A 85 -1.28 12.66 -10.14
C ASN A 85 -1.55 12.56 -8.63
N GLU A 86 -1.17 11.46 -8.00
CA GLU A 86 -1.34 11.25 -6.55
C GLU A 86 -0.25 11.92 -5.71
N GLN A 87 0.83 12.38 -6.33
CA GLN A 87 1.93 13.00 -5.58
C GLN A 87 1.45 14.23 -4.81
N ILE A 88 0.61 15.05 -5.42
CA ILE A 88 0.08 16.25 -4.74
C ILE A 88 -0.82 15.88 -3.56
N VAL A 89 -1.55 14.77 -3.65
CA VAL A 89 -2.38 14.28 -2.55
C VAL A 89 -1.49 13.84 -1.39
N LEU A 90 -0.43 13.10 -1.70
CA LEU A 90 0.55 12.67 -0.71
C LEU A 90 1.27 13.86 -0.05
N ASP A 91 1.64 14.86 -0.84
CA ASP A 91 2.30 16.07 -0.34
C ASP A 91 1.40 16.87 0.61
N ARG A 92 0.10 16.76 0.46
CA ARG A 92 -0.89 17.43 1.32
C ARG A 92 -1.34 16.58 2.50
N LEU A 93 -0.67 15.50 2.77
CA LEU A 93 -1.01 14.63 3.91
C LEU A 93 -1.09 15.39 5.24
N PRO A 94 -0.14 16.30 5.58
CA PRO A 94 -0.23 17.04 6.83
C PRO A 94 -1.51 17.87 6.94
N GLU A 95 -1.98 18.47 5.85
CA GLU A 95 -3.22 19.24 5.84
C GLU A 95 -4.43 18.33 6.07
N ALA A 96 -4.47 17.18 5.39
CA ALA A 96 -5.53 16.20 5.56
C ALA A 96 -5.56 15.65 6.99
N ALA A 97 -4.40 15.35 7.55
CA ALA A 97 -4.27 14.86 8.92
C ALA A 97 -4.80 15.89 9.93
N ALA A 98 -4.44 17.16 9.74
CA ALA A 98 -4.92 18.24 10.60
C ALA A 98 -6.44 18.39 10.52
N LYS A 99 -7.01 18.27 9.32
CA LYS A 99 -8.46 18.37 9.12
C LYS A 99 -9.22 17.28 9.88
N TRP A 100 -8.65 16.05 9.93
CA TRP A 100 -9.28 14.91 10.61
C TRP A 100 -8.83 14.76 12.06
N GLY A 101 -7.90 15.62 12.55
CA GLY A 101 -7.38 15.50 13.90
C GLY A 101 -6.55 14.23 14.12
N VAL A 102 -5.85 13.76 13.10
CA VAL A 102 -5.08 12.52 13.13
C VAL A 102 -3.58 12.83 13.10
N ALA A 103 -2.80 12.17 13.95
CA ALA A 103 -1.35 12.27 13.92
C ALA A 103 -0.79 11.36 12.83
N THR A 104 0.00 11.89 11.91
CA THR A 104 0.68 11.10 10.88
C THR A 104 1.98 11.76 10.47
N GLU A 105 2.93 10.94 10.03
CA GLU A 105 4.21 11.40 9.53
C GLU A 105 4.16 11.50 8.00
N PRO A 106 4.83 12.49 7.39
CA PRO A 106 4.97 12.53 5.94
C PRO A 106 5.65 11.26 5.44
N TYR A 107 5.29 10.82 4.23
CA TYR A 107 5.99 9.70 3.61
C TYR A 107 7.41 10.13 3.23
N ILE A 108 8.41 9.42 3.72
CA ILE A 108 9.83 9.73 3.51
C ILE A 108 10.56 8.67 2.67
N GLY A 109 9.88 7.60 2.27
CA GLY A 109 10.47 6.55 1.48
C GLY A 109 10.58 6.91 -0.01
N PRO A 110 11.18 6.03 -0.81
CA PRO A 110 11.26 6.23 -2.26
C PRO A 110 9.90 6.08 -2.93
N VAL A 111 9.74 6.77 -4.05
CA VAL A 111 8.51 6.75 -4.85
C VAL A 111 8.87 6.32 -6.27
N GLN A 112 8.02 5.49 -6.86
CA GLN A 112 8.08 5.17 -8.27
C GLN A 112 6.68 5.30 -8.86
N TYR A 113 6.54 6.03 -9.98
CA TYR A 113 5.24 6.26 -10.59
C TYR A 113 4.84 5.11 -11.50
N ILE A 114 3.54 4.85 -11.54
CA ILE A 114 2.92 3.92 -12.48
C ILE A 114 1.94 4.71 -13.36
N GLN A 115 1.81 4.29 -14.62
CA GLN A 115 1.06 5.02 -15.63
C GLN A 115 -0.14 4.21 -16.13
N GLN A 116 -1.10 4.91 -16.73
CA GLN A 116 -2.20 4.30 -17.45
C GLN A 116 -1.67 3.29 -18.48
N ASN A 117 -2.26 2.11 -18.52
CA ASN A 117 -1.92 1.01 -19.41
C ASN A 117 -0.58 0.32 -19.14
N GLU A 118 0.13 0.72 -18.10
CA GLU A 118 1.34 0.01 -17.69
C GLU A 118 0.99 -1.41 -17.26
N ILE A 119 1.87 -2.36 -17.59
CA ILE A 119 1.73 -3.77 -17.19
C ILE A 119 2.70 -4.05 -16.05
N ILE A 120 2.16 -4.49 -14.93
CA ILE A 120 2.96 -4.93 -13.78
C ILE A 120 3.00 -6.43 -13.78
N SER A 121 4.19 -7.01 -13.91
CA SER A 121 4.39 -8.46 -13.90
C SER A 121 4.54 -8.97 -12.47
N PHE A 122 3.92 -10.11 -12.20
CA PHE A 122 3.92 -10.72 -10.87
C PHE A 122 3.93 -12.25 -11.04
N GLY A 123 5.12 -12.85 -11.02
CA GLY A 123 5.28 -14.25 -11.33
C GLY A 123 4.85 -14.53 -12.77
N LYS A 124 3.89 -15.43 -12.93
CA LYS A 124 3.28 -15.76 -14.22
C LYS A 124 2.09 -14.87 -14.57
N ASP A 125 1.65 -14.06 -13.62
CA ASP A 125 0.49 -13.18 -13.77
C ASP A 125 0.93 -11.77 -14.11
N SER A 126 0.01 -10.97 -14.59
CA SER A 126 0.25 -9.57 -14.87
C SER A 126 -1.00 -8.75 -14.59
N PHE A 127 -0.79 -7.47 -14.28
CA PHE A 127 -1.87 -6.52 -14.02
C PHE A 127 -1.72 -5.34 -14.95
N LYS A 128 -2.84 -4.88 -15.47
CA LYS A 128 -2.87 -3.66 -16.25
C LYS A 128 -3.31 -2.51 -15.35
N VAL A 129 -2.56 -1.43 -15.36
CA VAL A 129 -2.91 -0.22 -14.60
C VAL A 129 -4.00 0.53 -15.36
N LEU A 130 -5.10 0.82 -14.66
CA LEU A 130 -6.20 1.62 -15.19
C LEU A 130 -6.30 2.92 -14.39
N LEU A 131 -6.33 4.05 -15.09
CA LEU A 131 -6.56 5.35 -14.46
C LEU A 131 -8.06 5.56 -14.31
N THR A 132 -8.54 5.56 -13.07
CA THR A 132 -9.97 5.70 -12.75
C THR A 132 -10.16 6.81 -11.72
N PRO A 133 -9.96 8.08 -12.11
CA PRO A 133 -10.15 9.18 -11.18
C PRO A 133 -11.62 9.26 -10.76
N GLY A 134 -11.82 9.50 -9.45
CA GLY A 134 -13.14 9.62 -8.85
C GLY A 134 -13.59 11.03 -8.64
#